data_4b7773de618fe44107fca66e123cb925
#
_entry.id   4b7773de618fe44107fca66e123cb925
#
_cell.length_a   1.000
_cell.length_b   1.000
_cell.length_c   1.000
_cell.angle_alpha   90.00
_cell.angle_beta   90.00
_cell.angle_gamma   90.00
#
_symmetry.space_group_name_H-M   'P 1'
#
loop_
_entity.id
_entity.type
_entity.pdbx_description
1 polymer ?
#
loop_
_entity_poly.entity_id
_entity_poly.type
_entity_poly.pdbx_seq_one_letter_code
_entity_poly.pdbx_strand_id
1 'polypeptide(L)'
;MKSAHKVSIGSCDPGTVDGGFAFSLIQLTQSRSSRLGPFVRIKGSGLLSKQRNRLVKQFLETKSDWLLMMDSDEQLPVSSFDKLVEAAHEKERPIVAGLVFASFETGFPYPQPVPTIFQDAPEGFLPLNKYDKDSVFEVDAAGTGCLLIHRSVLEKMRDEAD
;
A
#
# COMPACT_ATOMS: atom_id res chain seq x y z
N MET A 1 -24.10 16.53 -0.75
CA MET A 1 -23.46 15.21 -0.60
C MET A 1 -21.95 15.44 -0.72
N LYS A 2 -21.15 15.18 0.33
CA LYS A 2 -19.69 15.15 0.19
C LYS A 2 -19.36 14.05 -0.81
N SER A 3 -18.60 14.38 -1.86
CA SER A 3 -18.06 13.38 -2.80
C SER A 3 -17.33 12.32 -1.97
N ALA A 4 -17.67 11.06 -2.17
CA ALA A 4 -16.95 9.98 -1.49
C ALA A 4 -15.46 10.04 -1.92
N HIS A 5 -14.56 10.07 -0.94
CA HIS A 5 -13.12 10.05 -1.20
C HIS A 5 -12.76 8.90 -2.14
N LYS A 6 -12.01 9.24 -3.19
CA LYS A 6 -11.58 8.28 -4.21
C LYS A 6 -10.21 7.72 -3.89
N VAL A 7 -10.08 6.42 -4.07
CA VAL A 7 -8.83 5.68 -3.92
C VAL A 7 -8.34 5.22 -5.28
N SER A 8 -7.21 5.75 -5.74
CA SER A 8 -6.48 5.17 -6.87
C SER A 8 -5.63 4.01 -6.40
N ILE A 9 -5.69 2.89 -7.08
CA ILE A 9 -4.77 1.77 -6.85
C ILE A 9 -3.56 1.96 -7.75
N GLY A 10 -2.36 1.88 -7.17
CA GLY A 10 -1.10 2.02 -7.87
C GLY A 10 -0.24 0.77 -7.75
N SER A 11 0.28 0.27 -8.86
CA SER A 11 1.18 -0.88 -8.87
C SER A 11 2.36 -0.70 -9.81
N CYS A 12 3.50 -1.26 -9.39
CA CYS A 12 4.70 -1.38 -10.21
C CYS A 12 4.93 -2.86 -10.53
N ASP A 13 5.15 -3.20 -11.81
CA ASP A 13 5.36 -4.58 -12.23
C ASP A 13 6.36 -4.71 -13.39
N PRO A 14 7.04 -5.88 -13.55
CA PRO A 14 7.98 -6.11 -14.64
C PRO A 14 7.31 -6.40 -15.99
N GLY A 15 5.99 -6.46 -16.06
CA GLY A 15 5.21 -6.79 -17.24
C GLY A 15 4.23 -7.95 -17.03
N THR A 16 4.36 -8.62 -15.89
CA THR A 16 3.48 -9.71 -15.42
C THR A 16 2.99 -9.39 -14.02
N VAL A 17 1.83 -9.90 -13.68
CA VAL A 17 1.24 -9.78 -12.35
C VAL A 17 0.76 -11.16 -11.89
N ASP A 18 0.68 -11.37 -10.57
CA ASP A 18 0.10 -12.58 -10.02
C ASP A 18 -1.40 -12.68 -10.32
N GLY A 19 -1.90 -13.89 -10.51
CA GLY A 19 -3.31 -14.13 -10.77
C GLY A 19 -4.22 -13.67 -9.63
N GLY A 20 -3.78 -13.82 -8.38
CA GLY A 20 -4.51 -13.36 -7.20
C GLY A 20 -4.60 -11.83 -7.12
N PHE A 21 -3.51 -11.12 -7.48
CA PHE A 21 -3.52 -9.68 -7.64
C PHE A 21 -4.56 -9.23 -8.68
N ALA A 22 -4.51 -9.82 -9.89
CA ALA A 22 -5.46 -9.49 -10.96
C ALA A 22 -6.91 -9.76 -10.52
N PHE A 23 -7.16 -10.88 -9.84
CA PHE A 23 -8.48 -11.22 -9.33
C PHE A 23 -8.97 -10.24 -8.25
N SER A 24 -8.07 -9.80 -7.36
CA SER A 24 -8.37 -8.75 -6.36
C SER A 24 -8.83 -7.46 -7.02
N LEU A 25 -8.16 -7.01 -8.08
CA LEU A 25 -8.56 -5.81 -8.83
C LEU A 25 -9.95 -5.97 -9.47
N ILE A 26 -10.25 -7.14 -10.04
CA ILE A 26 -11.57 -7.42 -10.61
C ILE A 26 -12.65 -7.34 -9.53
N GLN A 27 -12.46 -8.01 -8.39
CA GLN A 27 -13.40 -8.00 -7.28
C GLN A 27 -13.64 -6.59 -6.73
N LEU A 28 -12.59 -5.81 -6.53
CA LEU A 28 -12.68 -4.42 -6.08
C LEU A 28 -13.44 -3.56 -7.10
N THR A 29 -13.13 -3.69 -8.39
CA THR A 29 -13.81 -2.94 -9.45
C THR A 29 -15.30 -3.27 -9.51
N GLN A 30 -15.69 -4.53 -9.35
CA GLN A 30 -17.07 -4.96 -9.36
C GLN A 30 -17.85 -4.49 -8.12
N SER A 31 -17.23 -4.52 -6.95
CA SER A 31 -17.93 -4.31 -5.67
C SER A 31 -17.75 -2.91 -5.07
N ARG A 32 -16.71 -2.17 -5.45
CA ARG A 32 -16.34 -0.86 -4.87
C ARG A 32 -16.06 0.23 -5.92
N SER A 33 -16.56 0.09 -7.14
CA SER A 33 -16.33 1.04 -8.25
C SER A 33 -16.62 2.50 -7.87
N SER A 34 -17.62 2.76 -7.03
CA SER A 34 -17.94 4.11 -6.57
C SER A 34 -16.84 4.74 -5.68
N ARG A 35 -16.01 3.92 -5.03
CA ARG A 35 -14.88 4.36 -4.19
C ARG A 35 -13.55 4.40 -4.93
N LEU A 36 -13.47 3.75 -6.09
CA LEU A 36 -12.22 3.68 -6.86
C LEU A 36 -12.05 4.89 -7.79
N GLY A 37 -10.82 5.37 -7.86
CA GLY A 37 -10.29 6.27 -8.87
C GLY A 37 -9.60 5.51 -10.00
N PRO A 38 -8.83 6.22 -10.85
CA PRO A 38 -8.01 5.58 -11.88
C PRO A 38 -7.00 4.59 -11.31
N PHE A 39 -6.78 3.48 -12.00
CA PHE A 39 -5.66 2.59 -11.72
C PHE A 39 -4.38 3.14 -12.35
N VAL A 40 -3.31 3.26 -11.55
CA VAL A 40 -2.01 3.77 -11.99
C VAL A 40 -1.02 2.62 -12.05
N ARG A 41 -0.54 2.29 -13.23
CA ARG A 41 0.39 1.18 -13.44
C ARG A 41 1.72 1.66 -14.01
N ILE A 42 2.82 1.30 -13.36
CA ILE A 42 4.16 1.53 -13.85
C ILE A 42 4.77 0.19 -14.24
N LYS A 43 4.92 -0.03 -15.54
CA LYS A 43 5.63 -1.19 -16.09
C LYS A 43 7.11 -0.89 -16.24
N GLY A 44 7.96 -1.79 -15.74
CA GLY A 44 9.40 -1.69 -15.92
C GLY A 44 10.20 -2.63 -15.03
N SER A 45 11.48 -2.80 -15.36
CA SER A 45 12.44 -3.63 -14.63
C SER A 45 13.55 -2.82 -13.93
N GLY A 46 13.34 -1.52 -13.76
CA GLY A 46 14.31 -0.65 -13.11
C GLY A 46 14.22 -0.66 -11.58
N LEU A 47 15.00 0.22 -10.93
CA LEU A 47 14.95 0.38 -9.48
C LEU A 47 13.52 0.67 -9.02
N LEU A 48 13.03 -0.09 -8.06
CA LEU A 48 11.66 0.01 -7.53
C LEU A 48 11.36 1.40 -6.98
N SER A 49 12.32 2.05 -6.33
CA SER A 49 12.19 3.44 -5.85
C SER A 49 11.88 4.42 -6.98
N LYS A 50 12.57 4.31 -8.11
CA LYS A 50 12.30 5.16 -9.30
C LYS A 50 10.91 4.88 -9.90
N GLN A 51 10.47 3.61 -9.89
CA GLN A 51 9.14 3.26 -10.38
C GLN A 51 8.06 3.83 -9.46
N ARG A 52 8.22 3.72 -8.14
CA ARG A 52 7.30 4.28 -7.16
C ARG A 52 7.23 5.81 -7.23
N ASN A 53 8.35 6.49 -7.46
CA ASN A 53 8.34 7.94 -7.71
C ASN A 53 7.53 8.32 -8.97
N ARG A 54 7.67 7.55 -10.05
CA ARG A 54 6.85 7.75 -11.26
C ARG A 54 5.36 7.48 -10.99
N LEU A 55 5.06 6.46 -10.20
CA LEU A 55 3.70 6.11 -9.80
C LEU A 55 3.07 7.27 -9.02
N VAL A 56 3.77 7.80 -8.02
CA VAL A 56 3.33 8.98 -7.25
C VAL A 56 3.10 10.18 -8.16
N LYS A 57 4.03 10.46 -9.09
CA LYS A 57 3.86 11.56 -10.05
C LYS A 57 2.58 11.40 -10.88
N GLN A 58 2.32 10.22 -11.44
CA GLN A 58 1.09 9.97 -12.19
C GLN A 58 -0.16 10.01 -11.32
N PHE A 59 -0.08 9.51 -10.08
CA PHE A 59 -1.19 9.63 -9.12
C PHE A 59 -1.54 11.09 -8.86
N LEU A 60 -0.56 11.96 -8.67
CA LEU A 60 -0.79 13.39 -8.41
C LEU A 60 -1.44 14.14 -9.59
N GLU A 61 -1.40 13.59 -10.80
CA GLU A 61 -2.15 14.07 -11.97
C GLU A 61 -3.63 13.65 -11.94
N THR A 62 -4.03 12.68 -11.13
CA THR A 62 -5.43 12.25 -10.94
C THR A 62 -6.17 13.20 -10.00
N LYS A 63 -7.48 12.98 -9.82
CA LYS A 63 -8.32 13.67 -8.84
C LYS A 63 -8.64 12.83 -7.59
N SER A 64 -7.91 11.73 -7.38
CA SER A 64 -8.15 10.88 -6.22
C SER A 64 -7.52 11.45 -4.96
N ASP A 65 -8.15 11.24 -3.82
CA ASP A 65 -7.68 11.71 -2.51
C ASP A 65 -6.63 10.78 -1.93
N TRP A 66 -6.73 9.49 -2.25
CA TRP A 66 -5.89 8.44 -1.69
C TRP A 66 -5.20 7.64 -2.78
N LEU A 67 -3.95 7.26 -2.52
CA LEU A 67 -3.20 6.27 -3.28
C LEU A 67 -3.04 5.00 -2.44
N LEU A 68 -3.56 3.89 -2.91
CA LEU A 68 -3.24 2.56 -2.40
C LEU A 68 -2.12 1.97 -3.27
N MET A 69 -0.90 1.98 -2.76
CA MET A 69 0.20 1.21 -3.36
C MET A 69 0.02 -0.26 -3.04
N MET A 70 0.12 -1.11 -4.07
CA MET A 70 -0.06 -2.54 -3.94
C MET A 70 0.97 -3.24 -4.84
N ASP A 71 1.75 -4.15 -4.26
CA ASP A 71 2.71 -4.93 -5.02
C ASP A 71 1.98 -5.94 -5.92
N SER A 72 2.53 -6.24 -7.08
CA SER A 72 1.86 -7.00 -8.16
C SER A 72 1.73 -8.51 -7.90
N ASP A 73 2.16 -8.98 -6.76
CA ASP A 73 2.06 -10.34 -6.23
C ASP A 73 1.23 -10.43 -4.93
N GLU A 74 0.67 -9.30 -4.49
CA GLU A 74 -0.19 -9.26 -3.30
C GLU A 74 -1.67 -9.49 -3.63
N GLN A 75 -2.38 -10.12 -2.70
CA GLN A 75 -3.82 -10.32 -2.77
C GLN A 75 -4.53 -9.44 -1.75
N LEU A 76 -5.51 -8.64 -2.20
CA LEU A 76 -6.29 -7.77 -1.34
C LEU A 76 -7.77 -8.14 -1.37
N PRO A 77 -8.27 -8.86 -0.36
CA PRO A 77 -9.71 -9.09 -0.21
C PRO A 77 -10.49 -7.77 -0.09
N VAL A 78 -11.72 -7.74 -0.61
CA VAL A 78 -12.59 -6.55 -0.53
C VAL A 78 -12.80 -6.07 0.91
N SER A 79 -12.93 -7.00 1.86
CA SER A 79 -13.04 -6.67 3.30
C SER A 79 -11.79 -5.99 3.86
N SER A 80 -10.61 -6.37 3.38
CA SER A 80 -9.34 -5.73 3.80
C SER A 80 -9.21 -4.33 3.21
N PHE A 81 -9.64 -4.12 1.96
CA PHE A 81 -9.75 -2.78 1.39
C PHE A 81 -10.70 -1.90 2.20
N ASP A 82 -11.88 -2.40 2.57
CA ASP A 82 -12.83 -1.64 3.38
C ASP A 82 -12.23 -1.26 4.74
N LYS A 83 -11.56 -2.19 5.45
CA LYS A 83 -10.87 -1.93 6.72
C LYS A 83 -9.77 -0.86 6.60
N LEU A 84 -8.98 -0.89 5.53
CA LEU A 84 -7.95 0.13 5.27
C LEU A 84 -8.57 1.52 5.12
N VAL A 85 -9.64 1.61 4.31
CA VAL A 85 -10.33 2.89 4.06
C VAL A 85 -11.05 3.39 5.32
N GLU A 86 -11.60 2.51 6.14
CA GLU A 86 -12.22 2.87 7.43
C GLU A 86 -11.19 3.34 8.47
N ALA A 87 -10.00 2.73 8.49
CA ALA A 87 -8.92 3.15 9.37
C ALA A 87 -8.30 4.49 8.96
N ALA A 88 -8.37 4.86 7.68
CA ALA A 88 -7.73 6.03 7.13
C ALA A 88 -8.43 7.34 7.51
N HIS A 89 -7.65 8.36 7.85
CA HIS A 89 -8.14 9.70 8.14
C HIS A 89 -7.12 10.75 7.66
N GLU A 90 -7.56 11.73 6.88
CA GLU A 90 -6.66 12.68 6.19
C GLU A 90 -5.67 13.41 7.09
N LYS A 91 -6.03 13.68 8.36
CA LYS A 91 -5.20 14.43 9.32
C LYS A 91 -4.59 13.55 10.40
N GLU A 92 -5.33 12.57 10.92
CA GLU A 92 -4.90 11.77 12.06
C GLU A 92 -4.15 10.52 11.62
N ARG A 93 -4.56 9.90 10.53
CA ARG A 93 -3.98 8.67 9.98
C ARG A 93 -3.86 8.78 8.46
N PRO A 94 -3.03 9.72 7.97
CA PRO A 94 -2.88 9.96 6.53
C PRO A 94 -2.09 8.87 5.81
N ILE A 95 -1.48 7.95 6.55
CA ILE A 95 -0.80 6.75 6.06
C ILE A 95 -1.32 5.55 6.84
N VAL A 96 -1.82 4.54 6.14
CA VAL A 96 -2.29 3.28 6.73
C VAL A 96 -1.71 2.12 5.94
N ALA A 97 -1.04 1.20 6.63
CA ALA A 97 -0.49 0.00 6.02
C ALA A 97 -1.40 -1.21 6.26
N GLY A 98 -1.58 -2.03 5.24
CA GLY A 98 -2.04 -3.41 5.41
C GLY A 98 -0.91 -4.27 5.94
N LEU A 99 -1.23 -5.24 6.77
CA LEU A 99 -0.24 -6.20 7.25
C LEU A 99 0.14 -7.15 6.13
N VAL A 100 1.36 -7.03 5.65
CA VAL A 100 1.97 -7.89 4.62
C VAL A 100 3.07 -8.72 5.26
N PHE A 101 3.25 -9.94 4.78
CA PHE A 101 4.29 -10.85 5.24
C PHE A 101 5.30 -11.08 4.12
N ALA A 102 6.58 -10.81 4.41
CA ALA A 102 7.67 -11.20 3.53
C ALA A 102 8.16 -12.60 3.91
N SER A 103 8.47 -13.41 2.90
CA SER A 103 9.09 -14.72 3.08
C SER A 103 10.58 -14.58 2.82
N PHE A 104 11.40 -14.85 3.83
CA PHE A 104 12.84 -14.91 3.67
C PHE A 104 13.30 -16.38 3.62
N GLU A 105 14.13 -16.71 2.63
CA GLU A 105 14.66 -18.08 2.45
C GLU A 105 15.66 -18.54 3.55
N THR A 106 15.87 -17.72 4.57
CA THR A 106 16.88 -17.92 5.62
C THR A 106 16.49 -18.92 6.72
N GLY A 107 15.36 -19.61 6.61
CA GLY A 107 14.90 -20.58 7.60
C GLY A 107 14.78 -22.00 7.03
N PHE A 108 15.65 -22.92 7.45
CA PHE A 108 15.48 -24.34 7.13
C PHE A 108 14.55 -25.01 8.16
N PRO A 109 13.58 -25.87 7.75
CA PRO A 109 13.31 -26.38 6.42
C PRO A 109 12.26 -25.60 5.61
N TYR A 110 11.61 -24.57 6.19
CA TYR A 110 10.57 -23.75 5.52
C TYR A 110 10.82 -22.27 5.76
N PRO A 111 10.64 -21.44 4.73
CA PRO A 111 10.70 -19.98 4.91
C PRO A 111 9.66 -19.53 5.94
N GLN A 112 10.09 -18.75 6.93
CA GLN A 112 9.18 -18.20 7.94
C GLN A 112 8.65 -16.85 7.44
N PRO A 113 7.32 -16.67 7.34
CA PRO A 113 6.76 -15.38 7.01
C PRO A 113 7.01 -14.38 8.16
N VAL A 114 7.58 -13.24 7.82
CA VAL A 114 7.87 -12.16 8.78
C VAL A 114 6.98 -10.96 8.44
N PRO A 115 6.28 -10.37 9.42
CA PRO A 115 5.47 -9.19 9.18
C PRO A 115 6.36 -8.00 8.78
N THR A 116 5.92 -7.25 7.77
CA THR A 116 6.65 -6.07 7.27
C THR A 116 6.25 -4.80 8.01
N ILE A 117 6.15 -4.87 9.33
CA ILE A 117 5.92 -3.75 10.24
C ILE A 117 7.03 -3.69 11.28
N PHE A 118 7.47 -2.49 11.64
CA PHE A 118 8.71 -2.30 12.39
C PHE A 118 8.54 -1.27 13.50
N GLN A 119 9.31 -1.46 14.57
CA GLN A 119 9.55 -0.46 15.60
C GLN A 119 10.96 0.11 15.46
N ASP A 120 11.11 1.39 15.73
CA ASP A 120 12.41 2.04 15.83
C ASP A 120 13.12 1.59 17.12
N ALA A 121 14.40 1.27 17.02
CA ALA A 121 15.25 0.82 18.10
C ALA A 121 16.67 1.36 17.89
N PRO A 122 17.52 1.41 18.94
CA PRO A 122 18.90 1.89 18.81
C PRO A 122 19.71 1.19 17.71
N GLU A 123 19.40 -0.07 17.43
CA GLU A 123 20.06 -0.89 16.41
C GLU A 123 19.44 -0.72 15.00
N GLY A 124 18.39 0.11 14.86
CA GLY A 124 17.62 0.32 13.65
C GLY A 124 16.20 -0.25 13.74
N PHE A 125 15.52 -0.36 12.62
CA PHE A 125 14.14 -0.87 12.58
C PHE A 125 14.09 -2.38 12.83
N LEU A 126 13.42 -2.79 13.92
CA LEU A 126 13.22 -4.19 14.28
C LEU A 126 11.81 -4.66 13.91
N PRO A 127 11.65 -5.87 13.33
CA PRO A 127 10.33 -6.43 13.02
C PRO A 127 9.46 -6.56 14.26
N LEU A 128 8.23 -6.05 14.19
CA LEU A 128 7.23 -6.17 15.24
C LEU A 128 6.50 -7.51 15.11
N ASN A 129 6.91 -8.50 15.93
CA ASN A 129 6.39 -9.86 15.86
C ASN A 129 5.20 -10.12 16.80
N LYS A 130 4.88 -9.18 17.69
CA LYS A 130 3.75 -9.26 18.64
C LYS A 130 2.87 -8.04 18.47
N TYR A 131 1.63 -8.26 18.10
CA TYR A 131 0.61 -7.23 17.91
C TYR A 131 -0.77 -7.81 18.13
N ASP A 132 -1.73 -6.95 18.46
CA ASP A 132 -3.12 -7.37 18.63
C ASP A 132 -3.75 -7.63 17.27
N LYS A 133 -4.32 -8.82 17.09
CA LYS A 133 -5.03 -9.18 15.87
C LYS A 133 -6.31 -8.34 15.73
N ASP A 134 -6.68 -8.06 14.48
CA ASP A 134 -7.88 -7.28 14.15
C ASP A 134 -7.95 -5.87 14.78
N SER A 135 -6.79 -5.29 15.09
CA SER A 135 -6.67 -3.94 15.63
C SER A 135 -6.00 -2.98 14.64
N VAL A 136 -6.15 -1.68 14.90
CA VAL A 136 -5.38 -0.61 14.26
C VAL A 136 -4.46 -0.04 15.33
N PHE A 137 -3.15 -0.05 15.06
CA PHE A 137 -2.13 0.43 15.99
C PHE A 137 -1.04 1.18 15.24
N GLU A 138 -0.28 1.99 15.93
CA GLU A 138 0.80 2.79 15.39
C GLU A 138 2.08 1.95 15.25
N VAL A 139 2.83 2.17 14.17
CA VAL A 139 4.13 1.57 13.91
C VAL A 139 5.09 2.63 13.38
N ASP A 140 6.39 2.45 13.61
CA ASP A 140 7.39 3.43 13.16
C ASP A 140 7.73 3.29 11.68
N ALA A 141 7.61 2.06 11.14
CA ALA A 141 7.76 1.83 9.71
C ALA A 141 6.93 0.63 9.23
N ALA A 142 6.57 0.63 7.96
CA ALA A 142 5.87 -0.47 7.31
C ALA A 142 6.38 -0.71 5.89
N GLY A 143 6.29 -1.96 5.45
CA GLY A 143 6.51 -2.32 4.05
C GLY A 143 5.47 -1.66 3.13
N THR A 144 5.86 -1.41 1.90
CA THR A 144 5.03 -0.69 0.92
C THR A 144 4.20 -1.62 0.03
N GLY A 145 4.16 -2.93 0.34
CA GLY A 145 3.40 -3.92 -0.43
C GLY A 145 1.89 -3.70 -0.41
N CYS A 146 1.38 -3.07 0.68
CA CYS A 146 -0.02 -2.63 0.78
C CYS A 146 -0.06 -1.36 1.64
N LEU A 147 0.01 -0.18 1.01
CA LEU A 147 0.14 1.10 1.70
C LEU A 147 -0.84 2.13 1.15
N LEU A 148 -1.80 2.57 1.98
CA LEU A 148 -2.77 3.61 1.66
C LEU A 148 -2.25 4.95 2.17
N ILE A 149 -2.06 5.92 1.26
CA ILE A 149 -1.45 7.23 1.55
C ILE A 149 -2.39 8.34 1.08
N HIS A 150 -2.66 9.31 1.94
CA HIS A 150 -3.42 10.49 1.56
C HIS A 150 -2.57 11.40 0.65
N ARG A 151 -3.23 12.03 -0.34
CA ARG A 151 -2.61 12.94 -1.32
C ARG A 151 -1.75 14.02 -0.68
N SER A 152 -2.21 14.64 0.41
CA SER A 152 -1.47 15.74 1.06
C SER A 152 -0.07 15.35 1.56
N VAL A 153 0.13 14.08 1.95
CA VAL A 153 1.46 13.56 2.33
C VAL A 153 2.39 13.56 1.12
N LEU A 154 1.90 13.05 0.00
CA LEU A 154 2.69 12.94 -1.24
C LEU A 154 2.99 14.31 -1.86
N GLU A 155 2.05 15.24 -1.77
CA GLU A 155 2.26 16.64 -2.18
C GLU A 155 3.32 17.31 -1.31
N LYS A 156 3.24 17.17 0.02
CA LYS A 156 4.24 17.69 0.94
C LYS A 156 5.64 17.11 0.65
N MET A 157 5.74 15.77 0.48
CA MET A 157 7.02 15.12 0.14
C MET A 157 7.62 15.63 -1.19
N ARG A 158 6.78 15.87 -2.19
CA ARG A 158 7.23 16.45 -3.47
C ARG A 158 7.79 17.85 -3.25
N ASP A 159 7.04 18.72 -2.55
CA ASP A 159 7.39 20.13 -2.35
C ASP A 159 8.64 20.32 -1.46
N GLU A 160 8.97 19.33 -0.63
CA GLU A 160 10.20 19.30 0.20
C GLU A 160 11.41 18.72 -0.56
N ALA A 161 11.21 18.04 -1.69
CA ALA A 161 12.26 17.41 -2.49
C ALA A 161 12.79 18.30 -3.63
N ASP A 162 12.08 19.37 -3.97
CA ASP A 162 12.43 20.40 -4.95
C ASP A 162 13.19 21.56 -4.27
#